data_59f2500700840c7f33434cc11f95d598
#
_entry.id   59f2500700840c7f33434cc11f95d598
#
_cell.length_a   1.000
_cell.length_b   1.000
_cell.length_c   1.000
_cell.angle_alpha   90.00
_cell.angle_beta   90.00
_cell.angle_gamma   90.00
#
_symmetry.space_group_name_H-M   'P 1'
#
loop_
_entity.id
_entity.type
_entity.pdbx_description
1 polymer ?
#
loop_
_entity_poly.entity_id
_entity_poly.type
_entity_poly.pdbx_seq_one_letter_code
_entity_poly.pdbx_strand_id
1 'polypeptide(L)'
;MFLIKKRYFFSVIFLIPFYLSADTYSVNDKLYFGIGAGIISPNDVEIKTTTAQTANNVAFSANIDGEFEFDNGYQITGLIGYRLSDSLSFESEIGYSMFDYDKLNLTVGGTATSGGVTFTGGANSSHVVDGSISAFSMVFGPSFDFDFNRKVELVLGGGIGFASYSDEIKSVGNSTGLSYDEDQTDFAAKLKGGLNYSLDSKSFIQGDYGFNFVDSSIDNYTSDFTAHTFNAKFVINF
;
A
#
# COMPACT_ATOMS: atom_id res chain seq x y z
N MET A 1 15.98 18.69 -22.72
CA MET A 1 15.24 19.80 -22.12
C MET A 1 13.93 19.25 -21.62
N PHE A 2 13.94 18.70 -20.41
CA PHE A 2 12.78 18.07 -19.77
C PHE A 2 11.96 19.15 -19.08
N LEU A 3 10.71 19.31 -19.49
CA LEU A 3 9.73 20.18 -18.85
C LEU A 3 9.14 19.44 -17.65
N ILE A 4 9.56 19.83 -16.45
CA ILE A 4 8.93 19.41 -15.19
C ILE A 4 7.56 20.08 -15.12
N LYS A 5 6.50 19.31 -15.38
CA LYS A 5 5.13 19.73 -15.07
C LYS A 5 4.91 19.62 -13.55
N LYS A 6 4.99 20.75 -12.85
CA LYS A 6 4.49 20.87 -11.48
C LYS A 6 3.00 20.52 -11.47
N ARG A 7 2.64 19.35 -10.96
CA ARG A 7 1.26 19.03 -10.61
C ARG A 7 0.94 19.72 -9.29
N TYR A 8 -0.03 20.60 -9.31
CA TYR A 8 -0.55 21.28 -8.11
C TYR A 8 -1.30 20.26 -7.27
N PHE A 9 -0.86 20.13 -6.03
CA PHE A 9 -1.54 19.39 -4.96
C PHE A 9 -2.89 20.07 -4.68
N PHE A 10 -3.98 19.51 -5.17
CA PHE A 10 -5.32 19.88 -4.75
C PHE A 10 -5.65 19.10 -3.49
N SER A 11 -5.35 19.70 -2.32
CA SER A 11 -5.89 19.23 -1.05
C SER A 11 -7.41 19.49 -1.03
N VAL A 12 -8.18 18.55 -1.52
CA VAL A 12 -9.62 18.55 -1.32
C VAL A 12 -9.89 17.97 0.06
N ILE A 13 -9.90 18.84 1.07
CA ILE A 13 -10.47 18.51 2.37
C ILE A 13 -11.98 18.43 2.15
N PHE A 14 -12.51 17.22 2.02
CA PHE A 14 -13.93 16.96 2.11
C PHE A 14 -14.37 17.14 3.58
N LEU A 15 -14.71 18.36 3.95
CA LEU A 15 -15.56 18.62 5.10
C LEU A 15 -16.96 18.12 4.74
N ILE A 16 -17.24 16.86 5.05
CA ILE A 16 -18.62 16.36 5.06
C ILE A 16 -19.29 17.00 6.26
N PRO A 17 -20.27 17.90 6.10
CA PRO A 17 -21.05 18.38 7.22
C PRO A 17 -21.95 17.22 7.67
N PHE A 18 -21.56 16.54 8.75
CA PHE A 18 -22.46 15.65 9.46
C PHE A 18 -23.59 16.49 10.09
N TYR A 19 -24.70 16.60 9.40
CA TYR A 19 -25.97 16.97 10.05
C TYR A 19 -26.42 15.77 10.89
N LEU A 20 -25.92 15.71 12.12
CA LEU A 20 -26.48 14.86 13.16
C LEU A 20 -27.82 15.43 13.59
N SER A 21 -28.93 14.80 13.23
CA SER A 21 -30.20 14.97 13.93
C SER A 21 -29.96 14.50 15.36
N ALA A 22 -30.02 15.45 16.28
CA ALA A 22 -29.84 15.21 17.70
C ALA A 22 -31.07 14.49 18.27
N ASP A 23 -31.10 13.19 18.17
CA ASP A 23 -31.81 12.36 19.12
C ASP A 23 -30.93 12.27 20.37
N THR A 24 -31.51 12.58 21.50
CA THR A 24 -30.89 12.70 22.83
C THR A 24 -30.43 11.35 23.36
N TYR A 25 -29.43 10.75 22.68
CA TYR A 25 -28.60 9.70 23.24
C TYR A 25 -27.29 10.31 23.73
N SER A 26 -26.82 9.88 24.89
CA SER A 26 -25.57 10.41 25.46
C SER A 26 -24.45 10.21 24.46
N VAL A 27 -23.88 11.30 24.00
CA VAL A 27 -22.82 11.34 22.95
C VAL A 27 -21.51 10.67 23.42
N ASN A 28 -21.41 10.26 24.69
CA ASN A 28 -20.16 10.01 25.38
C ASN A 28 -19.48 8.66 25.08
N ASP A 29 -20.09 7.73 24.34
CA ASP A 29 -19.48 6.42 24.13
C ASP A 29 -19.42 6.01 22.63
N LYS A 30 -19.67 6.95 21.73
CA LYS A 30 -19.71 6.67 20.28
C LYS A 30 -18.38 6.89 19.57
N LEU A 31 -17.54 7.77 20.10
CA LEU A 31 -16.24 8.09 19.52
C LEU A 31 -15.16 7.24 20.19
N TYR A 32 -14.27 6.70 19.39
CA TYR A 32 -13.11 5.97 19.89
C TYR A 32 -11.85 6.29 19.11
N PHE A 33 -10.72 6.17 19.80
CA PHE A 33 -9.39 6.41 19.26
C PHE A 33 -8.49 5.22 19.56
N GLY A 34 -7.67 4.86 18.60
CA GLY A 34 -6.68 3.80 18.76
C GLY A 34 -5.31 4.22 18.26
N ILE A 35 -4.30 3.64 18.86
CA ILE A 35 -2.94 3.68 18.37
C ILE A 35 -2.37 2.27 18.39
N GLY A 36 -1.60 1.92 17.38
CA GLY A 36 -1.03 0.59 17.27
C GLY A 36 0.24 0.54 16.47
N ALA A 37 0.80 -0.64 16.47
CA ALA A 37 1.96 -0.98 15.66
C ALA A 37 1.78 -2.38 15.06
N GLY A 38 2.50 -2.66 13.98
CA GLY A 38 2.39 -3.92 13.29
C GLY A 38 3.54 -4.18 12.34
N ILE A 39 3.39 -5.29 11.63
CA ILE A 39 4.28 -5.71 10.55
C ILE A 39 3.55 -5.50 9.23
N ILE A 40 4.28 -5.02 8.23
CA ILE A 40 3.85 -5.00 6.83
C ILE A 40 4.69 -6.00 6.04
N SER A 41 4.03 -6.78 5.21
CA SER A 41 4.63 -7.74 4.28
C SER A 41 4.15 -7.37 2.87
N PRO A 42 4.94 -6.61 2.10
CA PRO A 42 4.63 -6.32 0.73
C PRO A 42 4.66 -7.57 -0.14
N ASN A 43 3.87 -7.59 -1.19
CA ASN A 43 4.00 -8.58 -2.25
C ASN A 43 5.00 -8.08 -3.30
N ASP A 44 5.61 -9.02 -4.00
CA ASP A 44 6.54 -8.72 -5.08
C ASP A 44 5.85 -7.95 -6.20
N VAL A 45 6.60 -7.05 -6.85
CA VAL A 45 6.10 -6.19 -7.90
C VAL A 45 6.77 -6.55 -9.24
N GLU A 46 5.95 -6.96 -10.20
CA GLU A 46 6.40 -7.27 -11.55
C GLU A 46 6.43 -6.03 -12.45
N ILE A 47 7.53 -5.86 -13.17
CA ILE A 47 7.70 -4.82 -14.21
C ILE A 47 7.93 -5.51 -15.54
N LYS A 48 7.10 -5.21 -16.54
CA LYS A 48 7.23 -5.79 -17.89
C LYS A 48 7.41 -4.68 -18.92
N THR A 49 8.47 -4.76 -19.67
CA THR A 49 8.76 -3.82 -20.76
C THR A 49 9.10 -4.56 -22.05
N THR A 50 8.49 -4.12 -23.16
CA THR A 50 8.81 -4.62 -24.49
C THR A 50 9.30 -3.48 -25.37
N THR A 51 10.48 -3.65 -25.94
CA THR A 51 11.05 -2.70 -26.89
C THR A 51 11.23 -3.36 -28.25
N ALA A 52 10.77 -2.69 -29.33
CA ALA A 52 11.00 -3.14 -30.70
C ALA A 52 11.62 -2.00 -31.51
N GLN A 53 12.70 -2.31 -32.21
CA GLN A 53 13.41 -1.35 -33.07
C GLN A 53 13.83 -2.02 -34.38
N THR A 54 13.91 -1.24 -35.44
CA THR A 54 14.46 -1.70 -36.72
C THR A 54 15.61 -0.80 -37.12
N ALA A 55 16.80 -1.36 -37.28
CA ALA A 55 17.99 -0.65 -37.75
C ALA A 55 18.71 -1.49 -38.82
N ASN A 56 19.11 -0.84 -39.92
CA ASN A 56 19.87 -1.49 -41.01
C ASN A 56 19.21 -2.77 -41.55
N ASN A 57 17.90 -2.79 -41.70
CA ASN A 57 17.10 -3.95 -42.12
C ASN A 57 17.14 -5.16 -41.14
N VAL A 58 17.54 -4.93 -39.90
CA VAL A 58 17.45 -5.88 -38.80
C VAL A 58 16.35 -5.43 -37.88
N ALA A 59 15.34 -6.26 -37.67
CA ALA A 59 14.30 -6.03 -36.66
C ALA A 59 14.75 -6.65 -35.32
N PHE A 60 14.82 -5.83 -34.28
CA PHE A 60 15.12 -6.23 -32.91
C PHE A 60 13.85 -6.13 -32.06
N SER A 61 13.62 -7.15 -31.24
CA SER A 61 12.63 -7.11 -30.18
C SER A 61 13.28 -7.60 -28.89
N ALA A 62 13.13 -6.84 -27.80
CA ALA A 62 13.58 -7.23 -26.49
C ALA A 62 12.42 -7.14 -25.49
N ASN A 63 12.24 -8.18 -24.70
CA ASN A 63 11.35 -8.23 -23.55
C ASN A 63 12.21 -8.22 -22.31
N ILE A 64 11.88 -7.33 -21.37
CA ILE A 64 12.52 -7.24 -20.08
C ILE A 64 11.42 -7.43 -19.05
N ASP A 65 11.50 -8.53 -18.31
CA ASP A 65 10.64 -8.83 -17.18
C ASP A 65 11.48 -8.66 -15.91
N GLY A 66 11.08 -7.73 -15.05
CA GLY A 66 11.67 -7.44 -13.76
C GLY A 66 10.70 -7.80 -12.64
N GLU A 67 11.22 -8.28 -11.52
CA GLU A 67 10.46 -8.53 -10.31
C GLU A 67 11.25 -7.98 -9.12
N PHE A 68 10.64 -7.02 -8.43
CA PHE A 68 11.15 -6.52 -7.16
C PHE A 68 10.61 -7.36 -6.02
N GLU A 69 11.51 -7.93 -5.22
CA GLU A 69 11.22 -8.57 -3.95
C GLU A 69 11.47 -7.58 -2.81
N PHE A 70 10.67 -7.67 -1.75
CA PHE A 70 10.75 -6.77 -0.60
C PHE A 70 10.91 -7.55 0.70
N ASP A 71 11.63 -6.96 1.64
CA ASP A 71 11.66 -7.41 3.01
C ASP A 71 10.39 -6.98 3.78
N ASN A 72 10.07 -7.74 4.84
CA ASN A 72 9.05 -7.32 5.77
C ASN A 72 9.46 -6.03 6.49
N GLY A 73 8.51 -5.14 6.65
CA GLY A 73 8.69 -3.88 7.33
C GLY A 73 7.85 -3.75 8.60
N TYR A 74 7.79 -2.54 9.10
CA TYR A 74 6.96 -2.18 10.24
C TYR A 74 5.96 -1.09 9.89
N GLN A 75 4.88 -1.05 10.67
CA GLN A 75 3.81 -0.06 10.53
C GLN A 75 3.43 0.51 11.89
N ILE A 76 3.16 1.82 11.93
CA ILE A 76 2.49 2.49 13.04
C ILE A 76 1.13 2.95 12.54
N THR A 77 0.07 2.73 13.33
CA THR A 77 -1.29 3.06 12.94
C THR A 77 -2.00 3.91 13.98
N GLY A 78 -2.79 4.87 13.51
CA GLY A 78 -3.77 5.60 14.28
C GLY A 78 -5.17 5.26 13.78
N LEU A 79 -6.12 5.11 14.69
CA LEU A 79 -7.52 4.79 14.39
C LEU A 79 -8.42 5.83 15.04
N ILE A 80 -9.38 6.35 14.29
CA ILE A 80 -10.49 7.15 14.77
C ILE A 80 -11.75 6.49 14.27
N GLY A 81 -12.68 6.16 15.17
CA GLY A 81 -13.94 5.54 14.79
C GLY A 81 -15.14 6.19 15.48
N TYR A 82 -16.26 6.14 14.80
CA TYR A 82 -17.55 6.58 15.31
C TYR A 82 -18.58 5.46 15.16
N ARG A 83 -19.17 5.03 16.29
CA ARG A 83 -20.21 3.99 16.31
C ARG A 83 -21.54 4.55 15.84
N LEU A 84 -22.05 3.98 14.76
CA LEU A 84 -23.37 4.26 14.23
C LEU A 84 -24.46 3.41 14.93
N SER A 85 -24.11 2.16 15.26
CA SER A 85 -24.92 1.22 16.04
C SER A 85 -24.01 0.29 16.85
N ASP A 86 -24.60 -0.66 17.57
CA ASP A 86 -23.82 -1.63 18.37
C ASP A 86 -22.91 -2.54 17.51
N SER A 87 -23.23 -2.70 16.22
CA SER A 87 -22.49 -3.57 15.31
C SER A 87 -21.90 -2.85 14.08
N LEU A 88 -22.06 -1.54 13.97
CA LEU A 88 -21.57 -0.78 12.81
C LEU A 88 -20.89 0.49 13.26
N SER A 89 -19.68 0.66 12.82
CA SER A 89 -18.87 1.87 12.98
C SER A 89 -18.44 2.43 11.63
N PHE A 90 -18.09 3.69 11.59
CA PHE A 90 -17.33 4.30 10.51
C PHE A 90 -15.97 4.69 11.05
N GLU A 91 -14.92 4.25 10.37
CA GLU A 91 -13.55 4.41 10.82
C GLU A 91 -12.69 5.18 9.83
N SER A 92 -11.71 5.90 10.36
CA SER A 92 -10.57 6.44 9.65
C SER A 92 -9.31 5.83 10.24
N GLU A 93 -8.51 5.19 9.40
CA GLU A 93 -7.22 4.66 9.79
C GLU A 93 -6.12 5.41 9.08
N ILE A 94 -5.12 5.87 9.84
CA ILE A 94 -3.91 6.51 9.36
C ILE A 94 -2.76 5.54 9.63
N GLY A 95 -1.93 5.29 8.62
CA GLY A 95 -0.78 4.41 8.71
C GLY A 95 0.50 5.08 8.24
N TYR A 96 1.60 4.75 8.89
CA TYR A 96 2.95 5.03 8.41
C TYR A 96 3.73 3.72 8.42
N SER A 97 4.24 3.34 7.27
CA SER A 97 4.95 2.07 7.04
C SER A 97 6.34 2.32 6.49
N MET A 98 7.28 1.46 6.85
CA MET A 98 8.61 1.40 6.22
C MET A 98 8.98 -0.05 5.96
N PHE A 99 9.55 -0.30 4.78
CA PHE A 99 10.08 -1.60 4.36
C PHE A 99 11.18 -1.40 3.32
N ASP A 100 12.06 -2.39 3.18
CA ASP A 100 13.23 -2.32 2.33
C ASP A 100 13.05 -3.20 1.09
N TYR A 101 13.79 -2.88 0.03
CA TYR A 101 13.99 -3.78 -1.10
C TYR A 101 14.91 -4.93 -0.68
N ASP A 102 14.64 -6.15 -1.15
CA ASP A 102 15.58 -7.28 -1.05
C ASP A 102 16.32 -7.46 -2.38
N LYS A 103 15.60 -7.74 -3.45
CA LYS A 103 16.22 -8.09 -4.74
C LYS A 103 15.44 -7.56 -5.93
N LEU A 104 16.17 -7.43 -7.05
CA LEU A 104 15.62 -7.27 -8.38
C LEU A 104 16.02 -8.48 -9.23
N ASN A 105 15.05 -9.31 -9.60
CA ASN A 105 15.20 -10.38 -10.55
C ASN A 105 14.90 -9.85 -11.95
N LEU A 106 15.81 -10.01 -12.89
CA LEU A 106 15.64 -9.57 -14.26
C LEU A 106 15.72 -10.78 -15.20
N THR A 107 14.73 -10.88 -16.07
CA THR A 107 14.71 -11.80 -17.21
C THR A 107 14.69 -10.99 -18.50
N VAL A 108 15.75 -11.09 -19.28
CA VAL A 108 15.84 -10.41 -20.58
C VAL A 108 15.75 -11.46 -21.68
N GLY A 109 14.76 -11.33 -22.54
CA GLY A 109 14.62 -12.14 -23.75
C GLY A 109 14.61 -11.25 -24.98
N GLY A 110 15.05 -11.77 -26.13
CA GLY A 110 15.00 -10.98 -27.33
C GLY A 110 15.19 -11.78 -28.61
N THR A 111 14.79 -11.15 -29.72
CA THR A 111 14.97 -11.67 -31.07
C THR A 111 15.60 -10.62 -31.97
N ALA A 112 16.45 -11.07 -32.90
CA ALA A 112 16.96 -10.26 -34.00
C ALA A 112 16.66 -10.96 -35.31
N THR A 113 15.94 -10.32 -36.23
CA THR A 113 15.55 -10.88 -37.53
C THR A 113 16.19 -10.09 -38.66
N SER A 114 16.95 -10.77 -39.52
CA SER A 114 17.55 -10.18 -40.71
C SER A 114 17.53 -11.18 -41.86
N GLY A 115 17.07 -10.73 -43.03
CA GLY A 115 17.03 -11.56 -44.25
C GLY A 115 16.18 -12.83 -44.10
N GLY A 116 15.17 -12.84 -43.23
CA GLY A 116 14.31 -14.01 -42.94
C GLY A 116 14.92 -15.00 -41.92
N VAL A 117 16.09 -14.71 -41.36
CA VAL A 117 16.70 -15.50 -40.27
C VAL A 117 16.45 -14.80 -38.94
N THR A 118 15.96 -15.56 -37.98
CA THR A 118 15.69 -15.05 -36.60
C THR A 118 16.66 -15.70 -35.61
N PHE A 119 17.33 -14.87 -34.84
CA PHE A 119 18.15 -15.26 -33.71
C PHE A 119 17.38 -14.95 -32.42
N THR A 120 17.35 -15.88 -31.49
CA THR A 120 16.70 -15.71 -30.17
C THR A 120 17.77 -15.87 -29.09
N GLY A 121 17.75 -14.98 -28.10
CA GLY A 121 18.64 -15.02 -26.95
C GLY A 121 17.95 -14.53 -25.70
N GLY A 122 18.50 -14.86 -24.55
CA GLY A 122 18.01 -14.39 -23.25
C GLY A 122 19.02 -14.64 -22.14
N ALA A 123 18.83 -13.91 -21.04
CA ALA A 123 19.63 -14.04 -19.83
C ALA A 123 18.77 -13.72 -18.60
N ASN A 124 19.07 -14.39 -17.49
CA ASN A 124 18.47 -14.12 -16.19
C ASN A 124 19.57 -13.63 -15.25
N SER A 125 19.25 -12.65 -14.43
CA SER A 125 20.12 -12.13 -13.38
C SER A 125 19.31 -11.74 -12.15
N SER A 126 19.93 -11.84 -10.97
CA SER A 126 19.38 -11.37 -9.71
C SER A 126 20.37 -10.43 -9.06
N HIS A 127 19.91 -9.30 -8.59
CA HIS A 127 20.70 -8.24 -8.01
C HIS A 127 20.11 -7.82 -6.67
N VAL A 128 20.93 -7.73 -5.63
CA VAL A 128 20.53 -7.12 -4.36
C VAL A 128 20.27 -5.65 -4.60
N VAL A 129 19.19 -5.14 -4.04
CA VAL A 129 18.81 -3.72 -4.11
C VAL A 129 18.99 -3.09 -2.73
N ASP A 130 19.79 -2.04 -2.66
CA ASP A 130 19.88 -1.18 -1.46
C ASP A 130 18.93 0.00 -1.65
N GLY A 131 17.83 -0.02 -0.93
CA GLY A 131 16.80 0.98 -1.02
C GLY A 131 15.67 0.70 -0.04
N SER A 132 14.82 1.71 0.17
CA SER A 132 13.71 1.61 1.09
C SER A 132 12.48 2.37 0.58
N ILE A 133 11.31 1.92 1.00
CA ILE A 133 10.05 2.60 0.76
C ILE A 133 9.46 3.02 2.10
N SER A 134 9.09 4.28 2.20
CA SER A 134 8.25 4.78 3.28
C SER A 134 6.89 5.20 2.73
N ALA A 135 5.81 4.81 3.41
CA ALA A 135 4.45 5.07 2.95
C ALA A 135 3.60 5.65 4.08
N PHE A 136 2.93 6.75 3.79
CA PHE A 136 1.85 7.30 4.59
C PHE A 136 0.52 6.96 3.93
N SER A 137 -0.41 6.39 4.68
CA SER A 137 -1.74 6.04 4.17
C SER A 137 -2.85 6.60 5.04
N MET A 138 -3.98 6.92 4.42
CA MET A 138 -5.21 7.31 5.11
C MET A 138 -6.40 6.68 4.40
N VAL A 139 -7.14 5.83 5.10
CA VAL A 139 -8.31 5.12 4.57
C VAL A 139 -9.53 5.35 5.46
N PHE A 140 -10.71 5.37 4.85
CA PHE A 140 -11.99 5.59 5.51
C PHE A 140 -12.97 4.52 5.07
N GLY A 141 -13.75 4.00 6.00
CA GLY A 141 -14.78 3.05 5.64
C GLY A 141 -15.54 2.45 6.82
N PRO A 142 -16.48 1.56 6.54
CA PRO A 142 -17.27 0.87 7.54
C PRO A 142 -16.44 -0.23 8.23
N SER A 143 -16.78 -0.46 9.50
CA SER A 143 -16.31 -1.58 10.32
C SER A 143 -17.53 -2.20 10.99
N PHE A 144 -17.59 -3.53 10.95
CA PHE A 144 -18.66 -4.33 11.53
C PHE A 144 -18.10 -5.15 12.68
N ASP A 145 -18.74 -5.01 13.86
CA ASP A 145 -18.40 -5.73 15.07
C ASP A 145 -19.45 -6.83 15.31
N PHE A 146 -18.97 -8.06 15.56
CA PHE A 146 -19.81 -9.22 15.84
C PHE A 146 -19.41 -9.82 17.18
N ASP A 147 -20.32 -9.82 18.12
CA ASP A 147 -20.13 -10.40 19.44
C ASP A 147 -19.86 -11.90 19.34
N PHE A 148 -18.68 -12.33 19.75
CA PHE A 148 -18.35 -13.74 19.92
C PHE A 148 -18.60 -14.20 21.37
N ASN A 149 -18.24 -13.35 22.33
CA ASN A 149 -18.54 -13.52 23.74
C ASN A 149 -18.43 -12.16 24.47
N ARG A 150 -18.64 -12.14 25.80
CA ARG A 150 -18.62 -10.89 26.60
C ARG A 150 -17.32 -10.06 26.53
N LYS A 151 -16.24 -10.63 26.04
CA LYS A 151 -14.92 -9.97 25.99
C LYS A 151 -14.30 -9.93 24.59
N VAL A 152 -14.82 -10.73 23.67
CA VAL A 152 -14.23 -10.89 22.35
C VAL A 152 -15.28 -10.60 21.29
N GLU A 153 -14.94 -9.69 20.40
CA GLU A 153 -15.73 -9.34 19.21
C GLU A 153 -14.89 -9.63 17.96
N LEU A 154 -15.53 -10.17 16.93
CA LEU A 154 -14.93 -10.27 15.60
C LEU A 154 -15.16 -8.94 14.88
N VAL A 155 -14.12 -8.39 14.29
CA VAL A 155 -14.17 -7.17 13.50
C VAL A 155 -13.93 -7.48 12.04
N LEU A 156 -14.81 -7.00 11.18
CA LEU A 156 -14.63 -7.03 9.73
C LEU A 156 -14.84 -5.62 9.19
N GLY A 157 -13.89 -5.12 8.43
CA GLY A 157 -13.97 -3.76 7.92
C GLY A 157 -13.22 -3.57 6.62
N GLY A 158 -13.34 -2.39 6.09
CA GLY A 158 -12.60 -1.98 4.91
C GLY A 158 -12.80 -0.50 4.62
N GLY A 159 -11.96 0.03 3.78
CA GLY A 159 -12.01 1.44 3.46
C GLY A 159 -11.30 1.75 2.15
N ILE A 160 -11.51 2.97 1.71
CA ILE A 160 -10.84 3.56 0.56
C ILE A 160 -10.19 4.88 0.98
N GLY A 161 -9.18 5.29 0.28
CA GLY A 161 -8.46 6.51 0.60
C GLY A 161 -7.28 6.75 -0.33
N PHE A 162 -6.16 7.14 0.25
CA PHE A 162 -4.93 7.39 -0.49
C PHE A 162 -3.72 6.87 0.28
N ALA A 163 -2.66 6.58 -0.46
CA ALA A 163 -1.33 6.34 0.06
C ALA A 163 -0.34 7.26 -0.65
N SER A 164 0.52 7.90 0.14
CA SER A 164 1.66 8.67 -0.36
C SER A 164 2.91 7.95 0.05
N TYR A 165 3.77 7.65 -0.90
CA TYR A 165 5.02 6.95 -0.64
C TYR A 165 6.20 7.66 -1.24
N SER A 166 7.31 7.52 -0.56
CA SER A 166 8.64 7.96 -0.97
C SER A 166 9.50 6.72 -1.17
N ASP A 167 10.03 6.60 -2.35
CA ASP A 167 10.84 5.49 -2.83
C ASP A 167 12.28 5.95 -3.01
N GLU A 168 13.23 5.33 -2.30
CA GLU A 168 14.65 5.63 -2.39
C GLU A 168 15.44 4.38 -2.77
N ILE A 169 16.03 4.35 -3.97
CA ILE A 169 16.97 3.32 -4.40
C ILE A 169 18.37 3.91 -4.46
N LYS A 170 19.32 3.37 -3.70
CA LYS A 170 20.71 3.80 -3.59
C LYS A 170 21.64 3.03 -4.51
N SER A 171 21.40 1.71 -4.65
CA SER A 171 22.20 0.88 -5.54
C SER A 171 21.45 -0.38 -5.98
N VAL A 172 21.83 -0.91 -7.14
CA VAL A 172 21.38 -2.19 -7.66
C VAL A 172 22.62 -3.02 -8.02
N GLY A 173 22.84 -4.12 -7.30
CA GLY A 173 24.04 -4.95 -7.45
C GLY A 173 25.31 -4.15 -7.14
N ASN A 174 26.25 -4.17 -8.07
CA ASN A 174 27.53 -3.45 -7.95
C ASN A 174 27.49 -2.01 -8.52
N SER A 175 26.34 -1.55 -9.02
CA SER A 175 26.18 -0.23 -9.61
C SER A 175 25.85 0.79 -8.53
N THR A 176 26.86 1.50 -8.07
CA THR A 176 26.69 2.67 -7.17
C THR A 176 26.49 3.92 -8.01
N GLY A 177 25.40 4.65 -7.78
CA GLY A 177 25.13 5.92 -8.49
C GLY A 177 23.83 5.95 -9.28
N LEU A 178 22.99 4.93 -9.15
CA LEU A 178 21.57 5.02 -9.49
C LEU A 178 20.84 5.54 -8.26
N SER A 179 20.83 6.87 -8.09
CA SER A 179 19.97 7.49 -7.07
C SER A 179 18.62 7.76 -7.71
N TYR A 180 17.61 7.05 -7.28
CA TYR A 180 16.23 7.30 -7.62
C TYR A 180 15.51 7.71 -6.33
N ASP A 181 14.83 8.84 -6.36
CA ASP A 181 14.06 9.38 -5.26
C ASP A 181 12.78 9.97 -5.86
N GLU A 182 11.63 9.40 -5.56
CA GLU A 182 10.35 9.83 -6.07
C GLU A 182 9.28 9.77 -4.99
N ASP A 183 8.51 10.86 -4.92
CA ASP A 183 7.32 10.96 -4.08
C ASP A 183 6.07 10.82 -4.94
N GLN A 184 5.19 9.88 -4.59
CA GLN A 184 3.94 9.66 -5.31
C GLN A 184 2.76 9.53 -4.35
N THR A 185 1.57 9.88 -4.82
CA THR A 185 0.33 9.70 -4.06
C THR A 185 -0.73 9.09 -4.97
N ASP A 186 -1.26 7.97 -4.54
CA ASP A 186 -2.18 7.15 -5.30
C ASP A 186 -3.42 6.76 -4.49
N PHE A 187 -4.42 6.25 -5.21
CA PHE A 187 -5.61 5.67 -4.60
C PHE A 187 -5.23 4.42 -3.80
N ALA A 188 -5.79 4.32 -2.59
CA ALA A 188 -5.59 3.17 -1.73
C ALA A 188 -6.93 2.57 -1.28
N ALA A 189 -6.94 1.25 -1.13
CA ALA A 189 -8.03 0.50 -0.53
C ALA A 189 -7.49 -0.48 0.51
N LYS A 190 -8.26 -0.75 1.55
CA LYS A 190 -7.92 -1.70 2.60
C LYS A 190 -9.12 -2.56 2.95
N LEU A 191 -8.87 -3.86 3.11
CA LEU A 191 -9.78 -4.79 3.78
C LEU A 191 -9.12 -5.24 5.08
N LYS A 192 -9.88 -5.36 6.16
CA LYS A 192 -9.37 -5.85 7.44
C LYS A 192 -10.29 -6.84 8.10
N GLY A 193 -9.72 -7.77 8.84
CA GLY A 193 -10.41 -8.68 9.73
C GLY A 193 -9.61 -8.91 10.99
N GLY A 194 -10.27 -8.93 12.14
CA GLY A 194 -9.57 -9.00 13.41
C GLY A 194 -10.45 -9.34 14.60
N LEU A 195 -9.88 -9.20 15.76
CA LEU A 195 -10.53 -9.43 17.05
C LEU A 195 -10.32 -8.24 17.98
N ASN A 196 -11.37 -7.80 18.62
CA ASN A 196 -11.33 -6.89 19.75
C ASN A 196 -11.37 -7.72 21.04
N TYR A 197 -10.46 -7.44 21.97
CA TYR A 197 -10.47 -7.99 23.32
C TYR A 197 -10.71 -6.87 24.32
N SER A 198 -11.90 -6.86 24.95
CA SER A 198 -12.29 -5.85 25.93
C SER A 198 -11.48 -6.01 27.22
N LEU A 199 -10.76 -4.96 27.61
CA LEU A 199 -10.04 -4.88 28.88
C LEU A 199 -11.00 -4.42 29.98
N ASP A 200 -11.75 -3.38 29.71
CA ASP A 200 -12.77 -2.80 30.57
C ASP A 200 -13.92 -2.20 29.71
N SER A 201 -14.84 -1.43 30.32
CA SER A 201 -15.95 -0.81 29.63
C SER A 201 -15.57 0.29 28.64
N LYS A 202 -14.33 0.78 28.69
CA LYS A 202 -13.88 1.93 27.90
C LYS A 202 -12.68 1.62 27.01
N SER A 203 -12.03 0.46 27.20
CA SER A 203 -10.80 0.17 26.48
C SER A 203 -10.77 -1.28 26.00
N PHE A 204 -10.14 -1.48 24.83
CA PHE A 204 -9.92 -2.80 24.26
C PHE A 204 -8.60 -2.86 23.47
N ILE A 205 -8.11 -4.06 23.28
CA ILE A 205 -7.02 -4.35 22.34
C ILE A 205 -7.64 -4.92 21.07
N GLN A 206 -7.31 -4.33 19.93
CA GLN A 206 -7.64 -4.85 18.62
C GLN A 206 -6.40 -5.49 17.99
N GLY A 207 -6.54 -6.77 17.61
CA GLY A 207 -5.57 -7.44 16.74
C GLY A 207 -6.19 -7.62 15.36
N ASP A 208 -5.58 -7.10 14.30
CA ASP A 208 -6.15 -7.21 12.95
C ASP A 208 -5.11 -7.62 11.91
N TYR A 209 -5.60 -8.36 10.93
CA TYR A 209 -4.96 -8.59 9.65
C TYR A 209 -5.59 -7.65 8.63
N GLY A 210 -4.77 -6.99 7.82
CA GLY A 210 -5.19 -6.12 6.74
C GLY A 210 -4.59 -6.56 5.40
N PHE A 211 -5.39 -6.44 4.34
CA PHE A 211 -4.92 -6.50 2.96
C PHE A 211 -5.05 -5.11 2.38
N ASN A 212 -3.92 -4.54 1.96
CA ASN A 212 -3.83 -3.20 1.39
C ASN A 212 -3.60 -3.32 -0.11
N PHE A 213 -4.27 -2.47 -0.86
CA PHE A 213 -4.14 -2.30 -2.29
C PHE A 213 -3.87 -0.83 -2.59
N VAL A 214 -2.89 -0.55 -3.44
CA VAL A 214 -2.57 0.78 -3.95
C VAL A 214 -2.51 0.71 -5.47
N ASP A 215 -3.35 1.48 -6.14
CA ASP A 215 -3.38 1.59 -7.60
C ASP A 215 -2.28 2.58 -8.03
N SER A 216 -1.11 2.04 -8.29
CA SER A 216 0.06 2.82 -8.68
C SER A 216 0.12 2.96 -10.20
N SER A 217 -0.21 4.12 -10.71
CA SER A 217 -0.09 4.48 -12.12
C SER A 217 1.18 5.30 -12.36
N ILE A 218 2.33 4.66 -12.43
CA ILE A 218 3.56 5.29 -12.93
C ILE A 218 3.47 5.40 -14.46
N ASP A 219 3.81 6.54 -15.04
CA ASP A 219 3.76 6.82 -16.49
C ASP A 219 4.23 5.62 -17.33
N ASN A 220 3.31 4.93 -17.98
CA ASN A 220 3.44 3.72 -18.83
C ASN A 220 3.66 2.37 -18.10
N TYR A 221 3.63 2.31 -16.78
CA TYR A 221 3.64 1.08 -16.01
C TYR A 221 2.46 1.09 -15.04
N THR A 222 1.51 0.19 -15.22
CA THR A 222 0.49 -0.11 -14.22
C THR A 222 1.04 -1.26 -13.38
N SER A 223 1.45 -0.96 -12.17
CA SER A 223 1.87 -1.96 -11.22
C SER A 223 1.07 -1.75 -9.95
N ASP A 224 0.06 -2.58 -9.75
CA ASP A 224 -0.69 -2.58 -8.51
C ASP A 224 0.24 -3.02 -7.36
N PHE A 225 0.34 -2.19 -6.34
CA PHE A 225 1.07 -2.55 -5.13
C PHE A 225 0.10 -3.14 -4.11
N THR A 226 0.42 -4.31 -3.59
CA THR A 226 -0.35 -4.95 -2.54
C THR A 226 0.52 -5.34 -1.36
N ALA A 227 -0.04 -5.28 -0.15
CA ALA A 227 0.67 -5.66 1.05
C ALA A 227 -0.28 -6.26 2.11
N HIS A 228 0.24 -7.18 2.88
CA HIS A 228 -0.40 -7.75 4.06
C HIS A 228 0.08 -7.02 5.31
N THR A 229 -0.82 -6.76 6.24
CA THR A 229 -0.46 -6.14 7.53
C THR A 229 -1.03 -6.94 8.70
N PHE A 230 -0.27 -7.00 9.78
CA PHE A 230 -0.70 -7.56 11.06
C PHE A 230 -0.47 -6.50 12.12
N ASN A 231 -1.54 -5.99 12.73
CA ASN A 231 -1.48 -4.89 13.69
C ASN A 231 -2.03 -5.30 15.04
N ALA A 232 -1.47 -4.69 16.09
CA ALA A 232 -2.06 -4.65 17.41
C ALA A 232 -2.28 -3.19 17.81
N LYS A 233 -3.51 -2.83 18.20
CA LYS A 233 -3.92 -1.48 18.54
C LYS A 233 -4.51 -1.46 19.94
N PHE A 234 -4.19 -0.45 20.71
CA PHE A 234 -4.89 -0.10 21.94
C PHE A 234 -5.91 0.98 21.63
N VAL A 235 -7.18 0.73 21.98
CA VAL A 235 -8.31 1.58 21.64
C VAL A 235 -9.06 2.01 22.89
N ILE A 236 -9.48 3.29 22.91
CA ILE A 236 -10.23 3.91 24.02
C ILE A 236 -11.52 4.53 23.48
N ASN A 237 -12.64 4.24 24.15
CA ASN A 237 -13.95 4.86 23.91
C ASN A 237 -14.12 6.14 24.74
N PHE A 238 -14.73 7.15 24.15
CA PHE A 238 -15.00 8.46 24.76
C PHE A 238 -16.48 8.82 24.75
#